data_b80572c0dbe87fa9c03ce25f2fa21d84
#
_entry.id   b80572c0dbe87fa9c03ce25f2fa21d84
#
_cell.length_a   1.000
_cell.length_b   1.000
_cell.length_c   1.000
_cell.angle_alpha   90.00
_cell.angle_beta   90.00
_cell.angle_gamma   90.00
#
_symmetry.space_group_name_H-M   'P 1'
#
loop_
_entity.id
_entity.type
_entity.pdbx_description
1 polymer ?
#
loop_
_entity_poly.entity_id
_entity_poly.type
_entity_poly.pdbx_seq_one_letter_code
_entity_poly.pdbx_strand_id
1 'polypeptide(L)'
;MTQFLSHVPPMGIYETLYAFQATFGSFMGTEGTHPWSQGFPLTTPLEKFGGPELPGSVDVTFEDRFYPKAWGHPKLRNSIVDYYNSRYNSNIAPENVMIFAGGRPGIFTVMAFLKKHIKVRIGNIEWPAYLDIMTQTNSDYETVPFTKENNFHPDNVEYFSRNNLDDETAILSIISNPQNPSGQTRSGEELRELIKIAEQPGNGILLDEAYEMFHSPSVSGIEFVKDLDSSNIFLSGACTKGLQSPGIRIGWIIASKTNIEIMSNYSSFGMGGVSHPSQHYAIKLLESSRVKKARKAVEQHYNWQRE
;
A
#
# COMPACT_ATOMS: atom_id res chain seq x y z
N MET A 1 38.53 -2.31 11.99
CA MET A 1 37.36 -2.59 12.88
C MET A 1 36.42 -3.49 12.11
N THR A 2 36.00 -4.63 12.66
CA THR A 2 35.07 -5.55 11.97
C THR A 2 33.68 -4.94 11.97
N GLN A 3 33.09 -4.77 10.81
CA GLN A 3 31.71 -4.26 10.67
C GLN A 3 30.72 -5.39 10.96
N PHE A 4 29.82 -5.18 11.92
CA PHE A 4 28.82 -6.19 12.31
C PHE A 4 27.53 -6.15 11.47
N LEU A 5 27.21 -4.98 10.90
CA LEU A 5 26.01 -4.84 10.06
C LEU A 5 26.39 -4.95 8.59
N SER A 6 25.54 -5.62 7.82
CA SER A 6 25.67 -5.64 6.36
C SER A 6 25.45 -4.25 5.79
N HIS A 7 26.18 -3.91 4.72
CA HIS A 7 25.91 -2.68 3.99
C HIS A 7 24.52 -2.77 3.34
N VAL A 8 23.67 -1.79 3.65
CA VAL A 8 22.37 -1.60 3.00
C VAL A 8 22.45 -0.29 2.23
N PRO A 9 22.42 -0.30 0.89
CA PRO A 9 22.47 0.94 0.12
C PRO A 9 21.20 1.77 0.39
N PRO A 10 21.28 3.10 0.31
CA PRO A 10 20.07 3.92 0.36
C PRO A 10 19.17 3.57 -0.83
N MET A 11 17.85 3.63 -0.63
CA MET A 11 16.90 3.48 -1.72
C MET A 11 17.13 4.58 -2.76
N GLY A 12 17.03 4.25 -4.06
CA GLY A 12 17.32 5.17 -5.17
C GLY A 12 16.57 6.51 -5.13
N ILE A 13 15.42 6.56 -4.43
CA ILE A 13 14.71 7.82 -4.17
C ILE A 13 15.51 8.80 -3.31
N TYR A 14 16.30 8.31 -2.34
CA TYR A 14 17.18 9.15 -1.54
C TYR A 14 18.39 9.62 -2.34
N GLU A 15 18.94 8.76 -3.18
CA GLU A 15 20.03 9.14 -4.09
C GLU A 15 19.60 10.27 -5.02
N THR A 16 18.40 10.16 -5.61
CA THR A 16 17.82 11.21 -6.45
C THR A 16 17.61 12.52 -5.66
N LEU A 17 17.11 12.43 -4.43
CA LEU A 17 16.90 13.58 -3.56
C LEU A 17 18.20 14.31 -3.24
N TYR A 18 19.24 13.56 -2.86
CA TYR A 18 20.56 14.13 -2.55
C TYR A 18 21.27 14.69 -3.79
N ALA A 19 21.16 14.00 -4.93
CA ALA A 19 21.71 14.50 -6.20
C ALA A 19 21.02 15.82 -6.62
N PHE A 20 19.70 15.91 -6.47
CA PHE A 20 18.97 17.14 -6.74
C PHE A 20 19.44 18.28 -5.83
N GLN A 21 19.53 18.03 -4.52
CA GLN A 21 20.00 19.03 -3.56
C GLN A 21 21.44 19.47 -3.86
N ALA A 22 22.32 18.53 -4.17
CA ALA A 22 23.71 18.84 -4.51
C ALA A 22 23.85 19.66 -5.78
N THR A 23 22.94 19.45 -6.77
CA THR A 23 22.98 20.13 -8.06
C THR A 23 22.34 21.52 -8.00
N PHE A 24 21.21 21.66 -7.32
CA PHE A 24 20.39 22.87 -7.36
C PHE A 24 20.44 23.69 -6.06
N GLY A 25 21.11 23.21 -5.01
CA GLY A 25 21.22 23.90 -3.73
C GLY A 25 19.90 23.96 -2.91
N SER A 26 18.85 23.28 -3.36
CA SER A 26 17.54 23.27 -2.72
C SER A 26 16.92 21.86 -2.73
N PHE A 27 16.02 21.58 -1.80
CA PHE A 27 15.29 20.31 -1.82
C PHE A 27 14.21 20.29 -2.89
N MET A 28 13.93 19.09 -3.43
CA MET A 28 12.79 18.87 -4.29
C MET A 28 11.49 19.31 -3.60
N GLY A 29 10.62 20.01 -4.36
CA GLY A 29 9.33 20.50 -3.87
C GLY A 29 9.37 21.85 -3.18
N THR A 30 10.55 22.51 -3.08
CA THR A 30 10.63 23.92 -2.70
C THR A 30 10.13 24.81 -3.84
N GLU A 31 9.74 26.05 -3.53
CA GLU A 31 9.25 27.01 -4.53
C GLU A 31 10.23 27.14 -5.70
N GLY A 32 9.71 27.13 -6.92
CA GLY A 32 10.50 27.19 -8.16
C GLY A 32 11.11 25.85 -8.62
N THR A 33 10.85 24.73 -7.91
CA THR A 33 11.28 23.41 -8.35
C THR A 33 10.15 22.59 -8.92
N HIS A 34 10.45 21.73 -9.93
CA HIS A 34 9.47 20.86 -10.58
C HIS A 34 9.98 19.41 -10.57
N PRO A 35 9.90 18.70 -9.43
CA PRO A 35 10.45 17.36 -9.27
C PRO A 35 9.53 16.32 -9.93
N TRP A 36 9.83 15.91 -11.15
CA TRP A 36 9.09 14.90 -11.89
C TRP A 36 9.54 13.47 -11.54
N SER A 37 10.63 13.34 -10.80
CA SER A 37 11.19 12.05 -10.41
C SER A 37 10.59 11.45 -9.14
N GLN A 38 9.72 12.19 -8.44
CA GLN A 38 9.19 11.76 -7.15
C GLN A 38 7.72 12.13 -6.98
N GLY A 39 6.88 11.12 -6.74
CA GLY A 39 5.48 11.33 -6.38
C GLY A 39 5.34 11.78 -4.93
N PHE A 40 5.44 13.09 -4.66
CA PHE A 40 5.01 13.64 -3.38
C PHE A 40 3.48 13.61 -3.29
N PRO A 41 2.90 13.17 -2.16
CA PRO A 41 1.52 13.47 -1.91
C PRO A 41 1.41 14.99 -1.83
N LEU A 42 0.63 15.57 -2.70
CA LEU A 42 0.35 16.99 -2.60
C LEU A 42 -0.37 17.23 -1.28
N THR A 43 0.28 17.95 -0.38
CA THR A 43 -0.35 18.58 0.78
C THR A 43 -1.07 19.86 0.35
N THR A 44 -1.30 19.99 -0.96
CA THR A 44 -2.01 21.14 -1.52
C THR A 44 -3.44 21.11 -1.02
N PRO A 45 -3.96 22.24 -0.59
CA PRO A 45 -5.35 22.36 -0.16
C PRO A 45 -6.27 21.84 -1.27
N LEU A 46 -7.00 20.79 -0.97
CA LEU A 46 -8.05 20.30 -1.86
C LEU A 46 -9.37 21.06 -1.65
N GLU A 47 -9.34 22.14 -0.88
CA GLU A 47 -10.52 22.96 -0.58
C GLU A 47 -11.18 23.48 -1.85
N LYS A 48 -10.38 23.87 -2.86
CA LYS A 48 -10.92 24.28 -4.16
C LYS A 48 -11.73 23.19 -4.88
N PHE A 49 -11.56 21.92 -4.48
CA PHE A 49 -12.34 20.77 -4.93
C PHE A 49 -13.33 20.27 -3.88
N GLY A 50 -13.58 21.06 -2.83
CA GLY A 50 -14.47 20.70 -1.73
C GLY A 50 -13.90 19.68 -0.73
N GLY A 51 -12.58 19.51 -0.73
CA GLY A 51 -11.87 18.68 0.24
C GLY A 51 -11.94 19.28 1.64
N PRO A 52 -12.01 18.46 2.69
CA PRO A 52 -12.01 18.95 4.07
C PRO A 52 -10.60 19.35 4.50
N GLU A 53 -10.50 20.34 5.36
CA GLU A 53 -9.23 20.67 6.05
C GLU A 53 -8.67 19.43 6.76
N LEU A 54 -7.35 19.33 6.82
CA LEU A 54 -6.71 18.28 7.62
C LEU A 54 -6.90 18.54 9.12
N PRO A 55 -7.05 17.49 9.97
CA PRO A 55 -7.15 17.67 11.40
C PRO A 55 -5.94 18.43 11.96
N GLY A 56 -6.15 19.48 12.72
CA GLY A 56 -5.07 20.29 13.32
C GLY A 56 -4.46 19.67 14.58
N SER A 57 -5.19 18.80 15.28
CA SER A 57 -4.76 18.19 16.54
C SER A 57 -5.46 16.87 16.81
N VAL A 58 -4.90 16.11 17.74
CA VAL A 58 -5.53 14.93 18.36
C VAL A 58 -5.32 14.98 19.86
N ASP A 59 -6.32 14.52 20.58
CA ASP A 59 -6.23 14.41 22.03
C ASP A 59 -5.43 13.16 22.40
N VAL A 60 -4.59 13.28 23.41
CA VAL A 60 -3.85 12.17 24.02
C VAL A 60 -4.37 12.01 25.44
N THR A 61 -4.90 10.84 25.75
CA THR A 61 -5.47 10.50 27.04
C THR A 61 -4.47 9.74 27.92
N PHE A 62 -4.86 9.46 29.15
CA PHE A 62 -4.04 8.63 30.04
C PHE A 62 -3.87 7.21 29.51
N GLU A 63 -4.91 6.65 28.90
CA GLU A 63 -4.92 5.29 28.31
C GLU A 63 -3.93 5.17 27.15
N ASP A 64 -3.64 6.24 26.44
CA ASP A 64 -2.67 6.25 25.33
C ASP A 64 -1.21 6.09 25.77
N ARG A 65 -0.95 6.07 27.08
CA ARG A 65 0.36 5.77 27.67
C ARG A 65 0.66 4.29 27.75
N PHE A 66 -0.36 3.43 27.63
CA PHE A 66 -0.17 1.99 27.59
C PHE A 66 0.23 1.51 26.20
N TYR A 67 0.77 0.29 26.13
CA TYR A 67 1.10 -0.31 24.85
C TYR A 67 -0.13 -0.45 23.95
N PRO A 68 -0.02 -0.08 22.67
CA PRO A 68 -1.11 -0.29 21.72
C PRO A 68 -1.30 -1.78 21.46
N LYS A 69 -2.50 -2.14 21.02
CA LYS A 69 -2.79 -3.52 20.59
C LYS A 69 -1.98 -3.88 19.33
N ALA A 70 -1.52 -5.11 19.27
CA ALA A 70 -0.69 -5.63 18.18
C ALA A 70 -1.27 -5.36 16.79
N TRP A 71 -2.55 -5.58 16.60
CA TRP A 71 -3.26 -5.37 15.33
C TRP A 71 -3.76 -3.93 15.10
N GLY A 72 -3.57 -3.03 16.08
CA GLY A 72 -4.02 -1.65 16.01
C GLY A 72 -5.28 -1.32 16.81
N HIS A 73 -5.61 -0.03 16.85
CA HIS A 73 -6.72 0.52 17.63
C HIS A 73 -8.07 0.04 17.06
N PRO A 74 -9.01 -0.50 17.88
CA PRO A 74 -10.28 -1.04 17.40
C PRO A 74 -11.11 -0.05 16.58
N LYS A 75 -11.19 1.23 17.00
CA LYS A 75 -11.93 2.25 16.24
C LYS A 75 -11.30 2.49 14.85
N LEU A 76 -9.97 2.49 14.74
CA LEU A 76 -9.33 2.67 13.44
C LEU A 76 -9.62 1.50 12.51
N ARG A 77 -9.54 0.26 13.01
CA ARG A 77 -9.88 -0.93 12.23
C ARG A 77 -11.34 -0.86 11.74
N ASN A 78 -12.28 -0.49 12.62
CA ASN A 78 -13.68 -0.27 12.24
C ASN A 78 -13.83 0.83 11.18
N SER A 79 -13.15 1.97 11.32
CA SER A 79 -13.21 3.05 10.33
C SER A 79 -12.71 2.61 8.95
N ILE A 80 -11.68 1.76 8.89
CA ILE A 80 -11.17 1.16 7.64
C ILE A 80 -12.22 0.21 7.07
N VAL A 81 -12.77 -0.69 7.88
CA VAL A 81 -13.85 -1.60 7.48
C VAL A 81 -15.04 -0.83 6.91
N ASP A 82 -15.51 0.19 7.62
CA ASP A 82 -16.63 1.02 7.16
C ASP A 82 -16.33 1.72 5.83
N TYR A 83 -15.09 2.21 5.66
CA TYR A 83 -14.66 2.82 4.42
C TYR A 83 -14.73 1.83 3.25
N TYR A 84 -14.06 0.68 3.36
CA TYR A 84 -14.01 -0.29 2.26
C TYR A 84 -15.37 -0.93 1.99
N ASN A 85 -16.13 -1.33 3.02
CA ASN A 85 -17.45 -1.93 2.85
C ASN A 85 -18.44 -0.95 2.21
N SER A 86 -18.43 0.31 2.64
CA SER A 86 -19.34 1.31 2.07
C SER A 86 -18.95 1.78 0.66
N ARG A 87 -17.66 1.74 0.33
CA ARG A 87 -17.15 2.25 -0.95
C ARG A 87 -17.12 1.18 -2.04
N TYR A 88 -16.73 -0.03 -1.68
CA TYR A 88 -16.47 -1.11 -2.64
C TYR A 88 -17.44 -2.29 -2.48
N ASN A 89 -18.50 -2.11 -1.69
CA ASN A 89 -19.50 -3.15 -1.42
C ASN A 89 -18.85 -4.48 -0.97
N SER A 90 -17.75 -4.38 -0.23
CA SER A 90 -17.08 -5.54 0.35
C SER A 90 -17.74 -5.98 1.65
N ASN A 91 -17.33 -7.12 2.19
CA ASN A 91 -17.82 -7.66 3.45
C ASN A 91 -16.65 -8.09 4.35
N ILE A 92 -15.72 -7.17 4.59
CA ILE A 92 -14.61 -7.41 5.51
C ILE A 92 -15.01 -7.08 6.94
N ALA A 93 -14.33 -7.72 7.89
CA ALA A 93 -14.48 -7.50 9.33
C ALA A 93 -13.21 -6.88 9.94
N PRO A 94 -13.28 -6.31 11.14
CA PRO A 94 -12.09 -5.77 11.81
C PRO A 94 -10.95 -6.79 11.94
N GLU A 95 -11.25 -8.07 12.06
CA GLU A 95 -10.28 -9.17 12.13
C GLU A 95 -9.49 -9.36 10.83
N ASN A 96 -9.97 -8.81 9.72
CA ASN A 96 -9.27 -8.80 8.43
C ASN A 96 -8.30 -7.62 8.28
N VAL A 97 -8.15 -6.74 9.29
CA VAL A 97 -7.37 -5.51 9.19
C VAL A 97 -6.28 -5.46 10.25
N MET A 98 -5.04 -5.19 9.84
CA MET A 98 -3.93 -4.86 10.76
C MET A 98 -3.31 -3.52 10.41
N ILE A 99 -3.00 -2.73 11.44
CA ILE A 99 -2.42 -1.39 11.32
C ILE A 99 -0.89 -1.47 11.41
N PHE A 100 -0.23 -0.67 10.57
CA PHE A 100 1.23 -0.53 10.51
C PHE A 100 1.65 0.94 10.53
N ALA A 101 2.92 1.18 10.85
CA ALA A 101 3.53 2.52 10.82
C ALA A 101 3.79 3.01 9.37
N GLY A 102 2.75 3.02 8.55
CA GLY A 102 2.76 3.28 7.10
C GLY A 102 2.60 2.00 6.28
N GLY A 103 2.31 2.09 4.99
CA GLY A 103 2.12 0.93 4.11
C GLY A 103 3.37 0.05 3.98
N ARG A 104 4.55 0.69 3.88
CA ARG A 104 5.83 -0.02 3.68
C ARG A 104 6.14 -1.10 4.74
N PRO A 105 6.01 -0.86 6.06
CA PRO A 105 6.18 -1.91 7.06
C PRO A 105 5.18 -3.07 6.92
N GLY A 106 3.95 -2.80 6.47
CA GLY A 106 2.96 -3.84 6.20
C GLY A 106 3.40 -4.76 5.05
N ILE A 107 3.82 -4.17 3.93
CA ILE A 107 4.35 -4.90 2.78
C ILE A 107 5.59 -5.72 3.18
N PHE A 108 6.54 -5.09 3.91
CA PHE A 108 7.72 -5.78 4.42
C PHE A 108 7.33 -6.99 5.29
N THR A 109 6.34 -6.84 6.16
CA THR A 109 5.90 -7.93 7.04
C THR A 109 5.32 -9.09 6.24
N VAL A 110 4.49 -8.84 5.23
CA VAL A 110 3.98 -9.91 4.34
C VAL A 110 5.16 -10.67 3.71
N MET A 111 6.14 -9.94 3.15
CA MET A 111 7.29 -10.55 2.49
C MET A 111 8.20 -11.32 3.46
N ALA A 112 8.43 -10.79 4.66
CA ALA A 112 9.29 -11.41 5.67
C ALA A 112 8.75 -12.75 6.20
N PHE A 113 7.45 -12.98 6.12
CA PHE A 113 6.79 -14.20 6.60
C PHE A 113 6.31 -15.15 5.50
N LEU A 114 6.70 -14.89 4.25
CA LEU A 114 6.45 -15.84 3.16
C LEU A 114 7.17 -17.17 3.42
N LYS A 115 6.49 -18.26 3.10
CA LYS A 115 7.11 -19.59 3.11
C LYS A 115 8.11 -19.73 1.97
N LYS A 116 9.13 -20.57 2.15
CA LYS A 116 10.25 -20.73 1.19
C LYS A 116 9.85 -21.20 -0.21
N HIS A 117 8.70 -21.90 -0.34
CA HIS A 117 8.21 -22.40 -1.62
C HIS A 117 7.25 -21.42 -2.33
N ILE A 118 7.32 -20.15 -1.98
CA ILE A 118 6.55 -19.11 -2.66
C ILE A 118 7.48 -18.37 -3.64
N LYS A 119 7.13 -18.43 -4.92
CA LYS A 119 7.74 -17.60 -5.96
C LYS A 119 7.02 -16.26 -6.03
N VAL A 120 7.75 -15.16 -5.90
CA VAL A 120 7.18 -13.82 -6.06
C VAL A 120 7.24 -13.39 -7.52
N ARG A 121 6.15 -12.89 -8.06
CA ARG A 121 6.08 -12.27 -9.40
C ARG A 121 5.84 -10.78 -9.26
N ILE A 122 6.67 -9.96 -9.91
CA ILE A 122 6.58 -8.50 -9.85
C ILE A 122 6.93 -7.89 -11.20
N GLY A 123 6.28 -6.79 -11.57
CA GLY A 123 6.66 -6.05 -12.77
C GLY A 123 8.11 -5.55 -12.73
N ASN A 124 8.81 -5.59 -13.85
CA ASN A 124 10.15 -5.01 -13.93
C ASN A 124 10.16 -3.47 -13.89
N ILE A 125 8.99 -2.85 -14.03
CA ILE A 125 8.75 -1.43 -13.80
C ILE A 125 7.73 -1.30 -12.68
N GLU A 126 8.22 -1.20 -11.45
CA GLU A 126 7.41 -1.04 -10.24
C GLU A 126 8.13 -0.12 -9.25
N TRP A 127 7.48 0.19 -8.14
CA TRP A 127 8.12 0.98 -7.10
C TRP A 127 9.41 0.31 -6.58
N PRO A 128 10.58 0.96 -6.69
CA PRO A 128 11.87 0.31 -6.45
C PRO A 128 12.00 -0.35 -5.07
N ALA A 129 11.30 0.15 -4.06
CA ALA A 129 11.38 -0.40 -2.71
C ALA A 129 10.90 -1.85 -2.60
N TYR A 130 10.11 -2.36 -3.55
CA TYR A 130 9.75 -3.79 -3.53
C TYR A 130 10.97 -4.67 -3.74
N LEU A 131 11.88 -4.30 -4.66
CA LEU A 131 13.11 -5.04 -4.92
C LEU A 131 14.03 -5.03 -3.69
N ASP A 132 14.14 -3.88 -3.03
CA ASP A 132 14.92 -3.76 -1.78
C ASP A 132 14.33 -4.65 -0.68
N ILE A 133 13.01 -4.65 -0.53
CA ILE A 133 12.30 -5.51 0.43
C ILE A 133 12.57 -6.99 0.13
N MET A 134 12.42 -7.43 -1.12
CA MET A 134 12.65 -8.81 -1.53
C MET A 134 14.08 -9.24 -1.31
N THR A 135 15.04 -8.37 -1.58
CA THR A 135 16.46 -8.62 -1.30
C THR A 135 16.70 -8.82 0.20
N GLN A 136 16.15 -7.94 1.05
CA GLN A 136 16.31 -8.02 2.51
C GLN A 136 15.60 -9.22 3.14
N THR A 137 14.50 -9.67 2.56
CA THR A 137 13.74 -10.84 3.04
C THR A 137 14.20 -12.15 2.41
N ASN A 138 15.21 -12.12 1.52
CA ASN A 138 15.65 -13.28 0.73
C ASN A 138 14.49 -13.96 -0.01
N SER A 139 13.56 -13.17 -0.54
CA SER A 139 12.44 -13.69 -1.31
C SER A 139 12.93 -14.20 -2.67
N ASP A 140 12.43 -15.36 -3.08
CA ASP A 140 12.65 -15.87 -4.44
C ASP A 140 11.68 -15.19 -5.41
N TYR A 141 12.20 -14.38 -6.35
CA TYR A 141 11.34 -13.59 -7.23
C TYR A 141 11.78 -13.63 -8.69
N GLU A 142 10.83 -13.40 -9.57
CA GLU A 142 11.02 -13.17 -10.99
C GLU A 142 10.22 -11.95 -11.46
N THR A 143 10.77 -11.27 -12.47
CA THR A 143 10.11 -10.08 -13.02
C THR A 143 9.18 -10.41 -14.18
N VAL A 144 8.04 -9.74 -14.23
CA VAL A 144 7.11 -9.73 -15.36
C VAL A 144 7.49 -8.56 -16.26
N PRO A 145 7.73 -8.79 -17.56
CA PRO A 145 8.26 -7.76 -18.44
C PRO A 145 7.20 -6.72 -18.82
N PHE A 146 7.54 -5.45 -18.62
CA PHE A 146 6.84 -4.29 -19.17
C PHE A 146 7.58 -3.88 -20.42
N THR A 147 6.97 -4.04 -21.57
CA THR A 147 7.57 -3.81 -22.89
C THR A 147 6.69 -2.89 -23.73
N LYS A 148 7.24 -2.45 -24.88
CA LYS A 148 6.45 -1.68 -25.85
C LYS A 148 5.34 -2.53 -26.46
N GLU A 149 5.59 -3.82 -26.63
CA GLU A 149 4.66 -4.77 -27.26
C GLU A 149 3.41 -4.98 -26.40
N ASN A 150 3.54 -4.94 -25.06
CA ASN A 150 2.39 -5.00 -24.14
C ASN A 150 1.98 -3.61 -23.63
N ASN A 151 2.40 -2.53 -24.32
CA ASN A 151 2.11 -1.15 -23.92
C ASN A 151 2.48 -0.83 -22.47
N PHE A 152 3.53 -1.45 -21.95
CA PHE A 152 3.94 -1.37 -20.54
C PHE A 152 2.83 -1.74 -19.54
N HIS A 153 1.95 -2.66 -19.96
CA HIS A 153 0.82 -3.16 -19.19
C HIS A 153 0.67 -4.66 -19.42
N PRO A 154 1.45 -5.51 -18.71
CA PRO A 154 1.40 -6.96 -18.86
C PRO A 154 0.01 -7.52 -18.57
N ASP A 155 -0.37 -8.56 -19.30
CA ASP A 155 -1.63 -9.27 -19.04
C ASP A 155 -1.64 -9.91 -17.65
N ASN A 156 -2.81 -10.00 -17.05
CA ASN A 156 -2.98 -10.56 -15.71
C ASN A 156 -2.39 -11.96 -15.56
N VAL A 157 -2.50 -12.80 -16.60
CA VAL A 157 -1.99 -14.18 -16.60
C VAL A 157 -0.48 -14.27 -16.49
N GLU A 158 0.26 -13.27 -16.97
CA GLU A 158 1.72 -13.25 -16.91
C GLU A 158 2.23 -13.21 -15.46
N TYR A 159 1.51 -12.55 -14.57
CA TYR A 159 1.84 -12.49 -13.14
C TYR A 159 1.65 -13.83 -12.42
N PHE A 160 0.94 -14.77 -13.01
CA PHE A 160 0.66 -16.09 -12.44
C PHE A 160 1.19 -17.23 -13.30
N SER A 161 2.10 -16.91 -14.23
CA SER A 161 2.73 -17.91 -15.10
C SER A 161 3.50 -18.93 -14.26
N ARG A 162 3.25 -20.21 -14.52
CA ARG A 162 3.90 -21.36 -13.88
C ARG A 162 5.09 -21.91 -14.67
N ASN A 163 5.53 -21.20 -15.71
CA ASN A 163 6.67 -21.61 -16.51
C ASN A 163 7.90 -21.82 -15.61
N ASN A 164 8.54 -22.97 -15.74
CA ASN A 164 9.72 -23.38 -14.96
C ASN A 164 9.51 -23.53 -13.43
N LEU A 165 8.27 -23.67 -12.98
CA LEU A 165 7.95 -23.96 -11.58
C LEU A 165 7.48 -25.40 -11.43
N ASP A 166 7.79 -26.01 -10.28
CA ASP A 166 7.20 -27.28 -9.90
C ASP A 166 5.75 -27.12 -9.40
N ASP A 167 5.03 -28.24 -9.30
CA ASP A 167 3.62 -28.23 -8.90
C ASP A 167 3.41 -27.78 -7.43
N GLU A 168 4.43 -27.87 -6.59
CA GLU A 168 4.38 -27.47 -5.19
C GLU A 168 4.65 -25.97 -4.97
N THR A 169 5.26 -25.29 -5.95
CA THR A 169 5.57 -23.88 -5.86
C THR A 169 4.29 -23.04 -5.98
N ALA A 170 3.98 -22.26 -4.97
CA ALA A 170 2.92 -21.26 -5.02
C ALA A 170 3.45 -19.90 -5.53
N ILE A 171 2.56 -19.08 -6.07
CA ILE A 171 2.90 -17.76 -6.63
C ILE A 171 2.26 -16.66 -5.79
N LEU A 172 3.05 -15.67 -5.39
CA LEU A 172 2.55 -14.41 -4.88
C LEU A 172 2.90 -13.29 -5.88
N SER A 173 1.90 -12.68 -6.47
CA SER A 173 2.10 -11.51 -7.33
C SER A 173 2.09 -10.22 -6.52
N ILE A 174 2.99 -9.28 -6.82
CA ILE A 174 2.98 -7.92 -6.26
C ILE A 174 2.66 -6.94 -7.37
N ILE A 175 1.59 -6.19 -7.19
CA ILE A 175 1.11 -5.20 -8.17
C ILE A 175 0.68 -3.95 -7.41
N SER A 176 1.20 -2.77 -7.80
CA SER A 176 0.61 -1.51 -7.36
C SER A 176 -0.57 -1.13 -8.27
N ASN A 177 -1.70 -0.72 -7.70
CA ASN A 177 -2.88 -0.37 -8.48
C ASN A 177 -3.67 0.80 -7.85
N PRO A 178 -3.64 2.00 -8.44
CA PRO A 178 -2.89 2.45 -9.63
C PRO A 178 -1.40 2.23 -9.56
N GLN A 179 -0.79 1.92 -10.69
CA GLN A 179 0.59 1.49 -10.81
C GLN A 179 1.58 2.68 -10.65
N ASN A 180 2.59 2.48 -9.85
CA ASN A 180 3.71 3.41 -9.67
C ASN A 180 4.97 2.80 -10.32
N PRO A 181 5.57 3.40 -11.40
CA PRO A 181 5.44 4.81 -11.77
C PRO A 181 4.54 5.11 -12.97
N SER A 182 4.01 4.11 -13.69
CA SER A 182 3.35 4.34 -15.00
C SER A 182 2.01 5.08 -14.90
N GLY A 183 1.33 5.00 -13.76
CA GLY A 183 -0.03 5.54 -13.58
C GLY A 183 -1.12 4.68 -14.22
N GLN A 184 -0.77 3.58 -14.86
CA GLN A 184 -1.77 2.65 -15.40
C GLN A 184 -2.60 2.05 -14.26
N THR A 185 -3.86 1.75 -14.55
CA THR A 185 -4.80 1.30 -13.52
C THR A 185 -5.64 0.17 -14.06
N ARG A 186 -5.58 -0.98 -13.40
CA ARG A 186 -6.54 -2.07 -13.61
C ARG A 186 -7.84 -1.71 -12.93
N SER A 187 -8.94 -1.82 -13.68
CA SER A 187 -10.27 -1.47 -13.20
C SER A 187 -11.35 -2.34 -13.87
N GLY A 188 -12.57 -2.32 -13.33
CA GLY A 188 -13.70 -3.04 -13.92
C GLY A 188 -13.40 -4.53 -14.12
N GLU A 189 -13.63 -5.04 -15.34
CA GLU A 189 -13.49 -6.46 -15.64
C GLU A 189 -12.03 -6.94 -15.59
N GLU A 190 -11.07 -6.10 -15.96
CA GLU A 190 -9.65 -6.44 -15.88
C GLU A 190 -9.20 -6.70 -14.43
N LEU A 191 -9.61 -5.82 -13.50
CA LEU A 191 -9.31 -6.01 -12.08
C LEU A 191 -10.05 -7.22 -11.49
N ARG A 192 -11.30 -7.44 -11.92
CA ARG A 192 -12.07 -8.63 -11.55
C ARG A 192 -11.37 -9.92 -11.97
N GLU A 193 -10.86 -9.97 -13.22
CA GLU A 193 -10.12 -11.12 -13.73
C GLU A 193 -8.83 -11.35 -12.94
N LEU A 194 -8.07 -10.29 -12.65
CA LEU A 194 -6.86 -10.37 -11.83
C LEU A 194 -7.14 -11.02 -10.47
N ILE A 195 -8.17 -10.56 -9.76
CA ILE A 195 -8.57 -11.13 -8.47
C ILE A 195 -9.02 -12.56 -8.60
N LYS A 196 -9.81 -12.89 -9.64
CA LYS A 196 -10.24 -14.27 -9.92
C LYS A 196 -9.07 -15.22 -10.14
N ILE A 197 -8.00 -14.78 -10.80
CA ILE A 197 -6.78 -15.59 -10.99
C ILE A 197 -6.04 -15.73 -9.65
N ALA A 198 -5.95 -14.65 -8.86
CA ALA A 198 -5.31 -14.66 -7.55
C ALA A 198 -6.02 -15.58 -6.53
N GLU A 199 -7.34 -15.79 -6.66
CA GLU A 199 -8.12 -16.71 -5.83
C GLU A 199 -7.93 -18.20 -6.20
N GLN A 200 -7.24 -18.51 -7.31
CA GLN A 200 -7.01 -19.91 -7.69
C GLN A 200 -6.03 -20.60 -6.70
N PRO A 201 -6.18 -21.91 -6.46
CA PRO A 201 -5.27 -22.65 -5.61
C PRO A 201 -3.80 -22.46 -6.04
N GLY A 202 -2.94 -22.21 -5.07
CA GLY A 202 -1.51 -21.97 -5.29
C GLY A 202 -1.16 -20.57 -5.80
N ASN A 203 -2.14 -19.68 -5.94
CA ASN A 203 -1.93 -18.27 -6.25
C ASN A 203 -2.23 -17.38 -5.04
N GLY A 204 -1.66 -16.18 -5.07
CA GLY A 204 -1.94 -15.09 -4.14
C GLY A 204 -1.52 -13.76 -4.74
N ILE A 205 -1.99 -12.67 -4.17
CA ILE A 205 -1.63 -11.33 -4.61
C ILE A 205 -1.43 -10.39 -3.42
N LEU A 206 -0.38 -9.57 -3.49
CA LEU A 206 -0.26 -8.36 -2.71
C LEU A 206 -0.57 -7.19 -3.65
N LEU A 207 -1.74 -6.58 -3.46
CA LEU A 207 -2.18 -5.42 -4.22
C LEU A 207 -1.91 -4.16 -3.40
N ASP A 208 -0.94 -3.35 -3.84
CA ASP A 208 -0.64 -2.08 -3.19
C ASP A 208 -1.53 -0.98 -3.74
N GLU A 209 -2.49 -0.59 -2.93
CA GLU A 209 -3.54 0.38 -3.28
C GLU A 209 -3.26 1.76 -2.66
N ALA A 210 -1.99 2.11 -2.44
CA ALA A 210 -1.64 3.43 -1.90
C ALA A 210 -2.21 4.60 -2.72
N TYR A 211 -2.50 4.39 -4.00
CA TYR A 211 -3.03 5.37 -4.94
C TYR A 211 -4.49 5.11 -5.35
N GLU A 212 -5.27 4.31 -4.62
CA GLU A 212 -6.64 3.93 -4.98
C GLU A 212 -7.55 5.13 -5.34
N MET A 213 -7.40 6.23 -4.60
CA MET A 213 -8.19 7.47 -4.77
C MET A 213 -7.76 8.30 -5.99
N PHE A 214 -6.67 7.96 -6.67
CA PHE A 214 -6.14 8.76 -7.80
C PHE A 214 -6.77 8.38 -9.13
N HIS A 215 -7.49 7.27 -9.20
CA HIS A 215 -8.36 6.92 -10.31
C HIS A 215 -9.78 7.44 -10.06
N SER A 216 -10.54 7.73 -11.10
CA SER A 216 -11.92 8.21 -10.99
C SER A 216 -12.87 7.34 -11.83
N PRO A 217 -13.78 6.61 -11.16
CA PRO A 217 -13.92 6.44 -9.70
C PRO A 217 -12.75 5.67 -9.09
N SER A 218 -12.49 5.87 -7.79
CA SER A 218 -11.46 5.11 -7.06
C SER A 218 -11.70 3.61 -7.13
N VAL A 219 -10.63 2.82 -7.20
CA VAL A 219 -10.66 1.38 -7.46
C VAL A 219 -9.99 0.59 -6.35
N SER A 220 -10.51 -0.58 -6.03
CA SER A 220 -9.87 -1.54 -5.11
C SER A 220 -10.21 -2.97 -5.51
N GLY A 221 -9.23 -3.86 -5.43
CA GLY A 221 -9.43 -5.29 -5.67
C GLY A 221 -10.41 -5.95 -4.73
N ILE A 222 -10.61 -5.38 -3.53
CA ILE A 222 -11.55 -5.92 -2.54
C ILE A 222 -12.99 -6.01 -3.08
N GLU A 223 -13.36 -5.17 -4.03
CA GLU A 223 -14.68 -5.19 -4.68
C GLU A 223 -14.99 -6.54 -5.33
N PHE A 224 -13.96 -7.27 -5.76
CA PHE A 224 -14.09 -8.50 -6.54
C PHE A 224 -13.70 -9.76 -5.76
N VAL A 225 -13.21 -9.62 -4.53
CA VAL A 225 -12.86 -10.74 -3.66
C VAL A 225 -14.13 -11.44 -3.20
N LYS A 226 -14.22 -12.77 -3.47
CA LYS A 226 -15.38 -13.58 -3.08
C LYS A 226 -15.33 -14.05 -1.65
N ASP A 227 -14.17 -14.56 -1.23
CA ASP A 227 -13.92 -15.04 0.12
C ASP A 227 -12.47 -14.72 0.52
N LEU A 228 -12.31 -13.62 1.25
CA LEU A 228 -11.01 -13.17 1.71
C LEU A 228 -10.37 -14.16 2.69
N ASP A 229 -11.18 -14.81 3.53
CA ASP A 229 -10.67 -15.71 4.56
C ASP A 229 -10.14 -17.04 4.00
N SER A 230 -10.56 -17.42 2.79
CA SER A 230 -10.08 -18.62 2.07
C SER A 230 -9.03 -18.28 1.00
N SER A 231 -8.57 -17.04 0.90
CA SER A 231 -7.65 -16.57 -0.14
C SER A 231 -6.29 -16.14 0.41
N ASN A 232 -5.30 -16.04 -0.48
CA ASN A 232 -3.99 -15.43 -0.22
C ASN A 232 -3.93 -14.00 -0.81
N ILE A 233 -4.98 -13.22 -0.58
CA ILE A 233 -5.07 -11.82 -1.03
C ILE A 233 -4.67 -10.91 0.12
N PHE A 234 -3.76 -9.99 -0.18
CA PHE A 234 -3.27 -8.94 0.71
C PHE A 234 -3.48 -7.59 0.02
N LEU A 235 -4.23 -6.68 0.64
CA LEU A 235 -4.39 -5.33 0.13
C LEU A 235 -3.68 -4.36 1.08
N SER A 236 -2.78 -3.56 0.53
CA SER A 236 -2.06 -2.54 1.27
C SER A 236 -2.69 -1.18 1.04
N GLY A 237 -3.05 -0.49 2.11
CA GLY A 237 -3.54 0.87 2.06
C GLY A 237 -2.81 1.78 3.05
N ALA A 238 -2.94 3.09 2.89
CA ALA A 238 -2.27 4.04 3.79
C ALA A 238 -2.90 5.44 3.77
N CYS A 239 -2.74 6.17 4.87
CA CYS A 239 -3.08 7.60 4.94
C CYS A 239 -2.11 8.49 4.13
N THR A 240 -1.07 7.91 3.55
CA THR A 240 0.09 8.62 2.97
C THR A 240 -0.28 9.45 1.75
N LYS A 241 -1.08 8.91 0.84
CA LYS A 241 -1.32 9.47 -0.50
C LYS A 241 -2.70 10.11 -0.60
N GLY A 242 -3.75 9.32 -0.78
CA GLY A 242 -5.11 9.84 -0.95
C GLY A 242 -5.63 10.66 0.25
N LEU A 243 -5.24 10.29 1.47
CA LEU A 243 -5.56 11.06 2.68
C LEU A 243 -4.52 12.12 3.05
N GLN A 244 -3.55 12.41 2.19
CA GLN A 244 -2.59 13.52 2.27
C GLN A 244 -1.81 13.63 3.59
N SER A 245 -1.62 12.54 4.30
CA SER A 245 -1.02 12.56 5.64
C SER A 245 0.18 11.62 5.77
N PRO A 246 1.26 11.85 4.97
CA PRO A 246 2.44 10.97 4.99
C PRO A 246 3.16 10.98 6.33
N GLY A 247 3.15 12.11 7.04
CA GLY A 247 3.89 12.30 8.30
C GLY A 247 3.31 11.57 9.49
N ILE A 248 2.01 11.20 9.48
CA ILE A 248 1.39 10.47 10.60
C ILE A 248 1.76 9.00 10.65
N ARG A 249 2.37 8.46 9.59
CA ARG A 249 2.86 7.09 9.53
C ARG A 249 1.79 6.05 9.86
N ILE A 250 0.66 6.06 9.16
CA ILE A 250 -0.39 5.04 9.25
C ILE A 250 -0.63 4.39 7.89
N GLY A 251 -0.59 3.07 7.90
CA GLY A 251 -1.03 2.18 6.82
C GLY A 251 -1.66 0.93 7.40
N TRP A 252 -2.17 0.09 6.54
CA TRP A 252 -2.84 -1.16 6.92
C TRP A 252 -2.64 -2.24 5.86
N ILE A 253 -2.78 -3.47 6.31
CA ILE A 253 -2.98 -4.64 5.44
C ILE A 253 -4.39 -5.18 5.71
N ILE A 254 -5.11 -5.48 4.64
CA ILE A 254 -6.36 -6.22 4.66
C ILE A 254 -6.06 -7.61 4.09
N ALA A 255 -6.37 -8.67 4.85
CA ALA A 255 -6.10 -10.05 4.45
C ALA A 255 -7.02 -11.02 5.21
N SER A 256 -6.89 -12.31 4.97
CA SER A 256 -7.58 -13.34 5.75
C SER A 256 -7.27 -13.23 7.24
N LYS A 257 -8.22 -13.57 8.10
CA LYS A 257 -8.06 -13.53 9.56
C LYS A 257 -6.82 -14.30 10.03
N THR A 258 -6.56 -15.46 9.42
CA THR A 258 -5.36 -16.26 9.71
C THR A 258 -4.07 -15.50 9.39
N ASN A 259 -4.00 -14.81 8.25
CA ASN A 259 -2.82 -14.01 7.89
C ASN A 259 -2.66 -12.79 8.81
N ILE A 260 -3.76 -12.16 9.21
CA ILE A 260 -3.73 -11.05 10.19
C ILE A 260 -3.24 -11.54 11.55
N GLU A 261 -3.66 -12.72 12.00
CA GLU A 261 -3.19 -13.32 13.25
C GLU A 261 -1.67 -13.56 13.22
N ILE A 262 -1.14 -14.14 12.15
CA ILE A 262 0.32 -14.34 11.96
C ILE A 262 1.06 -13.00 12.06
N MET A 263 0.62 -11.98 11.34
CA MET A 263 1.23 -10.66 11.38
C MET A 263 1.11 -10.00 12.76
N SER A 264 0.01 -10.21 13.48
CA SER A 264 -0.17 -9.69 14.84
C SER A 264 0.77 -10.35 15.85
N ASN A 265 1.05 -11.64 15.69
CA ASN A 265 2.03 -12.34 16.51
C ASN A 265 3.44 -11.76 16.31
N TYR A 266 3.80 -11.41 15.08
CA TYR A 266 5.04 -10.68 14.81
C TYR A 266 5.08 -9.33 15.54
N SER A 267 3.98 -8.61 15.62
CA SER A 267 3.93 -7.34 16.34
C SER A 267 4.37 -7.47 17.81
N SER A 268 4.16 -8.60 18.44
CA SER A 268 4.52 -8.84 19.85
C SER A 268 6.04 -8.80 20.10
N PHE A 269 6.86 -9.11 19.11
CA PHE A 269 8.32 -9.13 19.25
C PHE A 269 9.09 -8.23 18.26
N GLY A 270 8.48 -7.86 17.14
CA GLY A 270 9.16 -7.09 16.09
C GLY A 270 8.73 -5.63 15.98
N MET A 271 7.44 -5.32 16.17
CA MET A 271 6.91 -3.98 15.94
C MET A 271 6.42 -3.25 17.20
N GLY A 272 5.90 -3.98 18.18
CA GLY A 272 5.38 -3.42 19.44
C GLY A 272 4.08 -2.61 19.33
N GLY A 273 3.44 -2.62 18.16
CA GLY A 273 2.24 -1.84 17.86
C GLY A 273 2.53 -0.45 17.29
N VAL A 274 1.49 0.31 17.00
CA VAL A 274 1.57 1.63 16.34
C VAL A 274 1.10 2.73 17.29
N SER A 275 1.78 3.88 17.24
CA SER A 275 1.51 5.07 18.07
C SER A 275 0.03 5.42 18.15
N HIS A 276 -0.52 5.57 19.37
CA HIS A 276 -1.90 5.98 19.59
C HIS A 276 -2.25 7.32 18.96
N PRO A 277 -1.46 8.41 19.14
CA PRO A 277 -1.77 9.69 18.51
C PRO A 277 -1.88 9.60 16.99
N SER A 278 -1.01 8.82 16.34
CA SER A 278 -1.09 8.59 14.90
C SER A 278 -2.38 7.87 14.51
N GLN A 279 -2.78 6.86 15.28
CA GLN A 279 -4.03 6.14 15.04
C GLN A 279 -5.26 7.03 15.28
N HIS A 280 -5.26 7.87 16.31
CA HIS A 280 -6.34 8.85 16.54
C HIS A 280 -6.47 9.84 15.40
N TYR A 281 -5.35 10.30 14.85
CA TYR A 281 -5.37 11.17 13.68
C TYR A 281 -5.99 10.45 12.46
N ALA A 282 -5.60 9.22 12.23
CA ALA A 282 -6.15 8.41 11.13
C ALA A 282 -7.67 8.16 11.29
N ILE A 283 -8.16 7.95 12.52
CA ILE A 283 -9.59 7.83 12.79
C ILE A 283 -10.33 9.10 12.33
N LYS A 284 -9.79 10.29 12.66
CA LYS A 284 -10.36 11.56 12.19
C LYS A 284 -10.34 11.70 10.67
N LEU A 285 -9.29 11.23 9.98
CA LEU A 285 -9.23 11.23 8.52
C LEU A 285 -10.29 10.33 7.90
N LEU A 286 -10.58 9.19 8.53
CA LEU A 286 -11.51 8.16 8.03
C LEU A 286 -12.95 8.32 8.52
N GLU A 287 -13.28 9.39 9.23
CA GLU A 287 -14.67 9.72 9.54
C GLU A 287 -15.51 9.74 8.25
N SER A 288 -16.64 9.01 8.26
CA SER A 288 -17.39 8.70 7.04
C SER A 288 -17.75 9.92 6.18
N SER A 289 -18.18 11.03 6.80
CA SER A 289 -18.51 12.27 6.08
C SER A 289 -17.27 12.95 5.50
N ARG A 290 -16.14 12.87 6.24
CA ARG A 290 -14.87 13.49 5.87
C ARG A 290 -14.19 12.72 4.74
N VAL A 291 -14.04 11.40 4.86
CA VAL A 291 -13.36 10.58 3.86
C VAL A 291 -14.07 10.60 2.50
N LYS A 292 -15.40 10.67 2.49
CA LYS A 292 -16.18 10.84 1.24
C LYS A 292 -15.84 12.15 0.53
N LYS A 293 -15.72 13.26 1.26
CA LYS A 293 -15.32 14.57 0.69
C LYS A 293 -13.87 14.56 0.24
N ALA A 294 -12.96 14.02 1.07
CA ALA A 294 -11.55 13.93 0.74
C ALA A 294 -11.32 13.12 -0.55
N ARG A 295 -11.90 11.92 -0.65
CA ARG A 295 -11.82 11.08 -1.83
C ARG A 295 -12.32 11.79 -3.09
N LYS A 296 -13.52 12.39 -3.03
CA LYS A 296 -14.08 13.12 -4.17
C LYS A 296 -13.18 14.28 -4.63
N ALA A 297 -12.60 15.00 -3.67
CA ALA A 297 -11.69 16.09 -3.98
C ALA A 297 -10.37 15.61 -4.63
N VAL A 298 -9.82 14.48 -4.15
CA VAL A 298 -8.63 13.84 -4.75
C VAL A 298 -8.95 13.39 -6.18
N GLU A 299 -10.04 12.65 -6.39
CA GLU A 299 -10.48 12.20 -7.72
C GLU A 299 -10.61 13.38 -8.69
N GLN A 300 -11.27 14.46 -8.27
CA GLN A 300 -11.46 15.66 -9.10
C GLN A 300 -10.15 16.40 -9.39
N HIS A 301 -9.28 16.52 -8.37
CA HIS A 301 -7.99 17.19 -8.53
C HIS A 301 -7.12 16.46 -9.57
N TYR A 302 -6.98 15.15 -9.46
CA TYR A 302 -6.12 14.39 -10.38
C TYR A 302 -6.76 14.19 -11.76
N ASN A 303 -8.08 14.19 -11.88
CA ASN A 303 -8.73 14.30 -13.18
C ASN A 303 -8.36 15.61 -13.88
N TRP A 304 -8.52 16.72 -13.17
CA TRP A 304 -8.14 18.03 -13.70
C TRP A 304 -6.65 18.13 -14.07
N GLN A 305 -5.76 17.45 -13.34
CA GLN A 305 -4.32 17.41 -13.65
C GLN A 305 -4.00 16.62 -14.93
N ARG A 306 -4.84 15.66 -15.30
CA ARG A 306 -4.64 14.84 -16.51
C ARG A 306 -5.20 15.48 -17.79
N GLU A 307 -6.16 16.39 -17.67
CA GLU A 307 -6.72 17.20 -18.75
C GLU A 307 -5.78 18.37 -19.15
#